data_b6cc065e916e02a7e4ea7ec119c6fb0c
#
_entry.id   b6cc065e916e02a7e4ea7ec119c6fb0c
#
_cell.length_a   1.000
_cell.length_b   1.000
_cell.length_c   1.000
_cell.angle_alpha   90.00
_cell.angle_beta   90.00
_cell.angle_gamma   90.00
#
_symmetry.space_group_name_H-M   'P 1'
#
loop_
_entity.id
_entity.type
_entity.pdbx_description
1 polymer ?
#
loop_
_entity_poly.entity_id
_entity_poly.type
_entity_poly.pdbx_seq_one_letter_code
_entity_poly.pdbx_strand_id
1 'polypeptide(L)'
;MRIIAGKYAKRNLYTLKSNATRPTSDKVKGSLFNSLGQFFDGGQVLDLYAGSGALGIEAVSRGYDEAVLVDISGQACQVIKKNVERTKEEERFRVLKCSDNRAIKILQDEGKKFDLVFLDPPYAKQKIVKIMTKLLENNLLNEKALVVAETDEHDELPEVSGFSIIKDHQLGRTKVKVYERD
;
A
#
# COMPACT_ATOMS: atom_id res chain seq x y z
N MET A 1 4.23 14.44 -7.85
CA MET A 1 4.54 13.66 -6.64
C MET A 1 5.99 13.21 -6.70
N ARG A 2 6.64 13.06 -5.58
CA ARG A 2 8.05 12.64 -5.48
C ARG A 2 8.24 11.60 -4.38
N ILE A 3 9.34 10.86 -4.46
CA ILE A 3 9.79 10.00 -3.36
C ILE A 3 10.43 10.90 -2.30
N ILE A 4 9.95 10.77 -1.05
CA ILE A 4 10.29 11.71 0.03
C ILE A 4 11.64 11.35 0.67
N ALA A 5 11.85 10.09 1.00
CA ALA A 5 13.03 9.63 1.73
C ALA A 5 13.55 8.29 1.22
N GLY A 6 14.72 7.90 1.72
CA GLY A 6 15.37 6.63 1.39
C GLY A 6 16.25 6.70 0.15
N LYS A 7 16.59 5.54 -0.38
CA LYS A 7 17.56 5.40 -1.48
C LYS A 7 17.10 6.00 -2.81
N TYR A 8 15.79 6.19 -3.02
CA TYR A 8 15.25 6.81 -4.23
C TYR A 8 14.77 8.25 -3.99
N ALA A 9 15.11 8.87 -2.87
CA ALA A 9 14.65 10.20 -2.48
C ALA A 9 14.83 11.24 -3.59
N LYS A 10 13.93 12.21 -3.64
CA LYS A 10 13.87 13.33 -4.59
C LYS A 10 13.52 12.95 -6.04
N ARG A 11 13.38 11.68 -6.39
CA ARG A 11 12.93 11.28 -7.72
C ARG A 11 11.44 11.60 -7.88
N ASN A 12 11.11 12.22 -9.01
CA ASN A 12 9.73 12.51 -9.37
C ASN A 12 9.01 11.27 -9.87
N LEU A 13 7.75 11.11 -9.47
CA LEU A 13 6.86 10.06 -9.93
C LEU A 13 5.78 10.63 -10.84
N TYR A 14 5.44 9.88 -11.88
CA TYR A 14 4.25 10.15 -12.70
C TYR A 14 2.99 9.89 -11.87
N THR A 15 1.97 10.70 -12.10
CA THR A 15 0.66 10.56 -11.47
C THR A 15 -0.39 10.20 -12.51
N LEU A 16 -1.48 9.59 -12.06
CA LEU A 16 -2.65 9.36 -12.91
C LEU A 16 -3.37 10.69 -13.16
N LYS A 17 -3.67 10.96 -14.42
CA LYS A 17 -4.55 12.07 -14.81
C LYS A 17 -6.00 11.61 -14.66
N SER A 18 -6.56 11.70 -13.47
CA SER A 18 -7.96 11.41 -13.26
C SER A 18 -8.55 12.33 -12.20
N ASN A 19 -9.72 12.88 -12.48
CA ASN A 19 -10.51 13.65 -11.53
C ASN A 19 -11.15 12.77 -10.44
N ALA A 20 -11.08 11.45 -10.57
CA ALA A 20 -11.75 10.48 -9.70
C ALA A 20 -10.85 9.94 -8.60
N THR A 21 -9.54 10.03 -8.73
CA THR A 21 -8.59 9.58 -7.71
C THR A 21 -7.82 10.78 -7.19
N ARG A 22 -7.93 11.00 -5.89
CA ARG A 22 -7.13 12.01 -5.20
C ARG A 22 -5.73 11.45 -5.02
N PRO A 23 -4.68 12.02 -5.63
CA PRO A 23 -3.33 11.54 -5.37
C PRO A 23 -2.99 11.79 -3.89
N THR A 24 -2.44 10.78 -3.22
CA THR A 24 -1.84 10.96 -1.91
C THR A 24 -0.77 12.05 -2.04
N SER A 25 -0.96 13.19 -1.36
CA SER A 25 0.01 14.27 -1.45
C SER A 25 1.34 13.88 -0.81
N ASP A 26 2.43 14.53 -1.23
CA ASP A 26 3.75 14.34 -0.61
C ASP A 26 3.70 14.52 0.91
N LYS A 27 2.90 15.46 1.39
CA LYS A 27 2.70 15.73 2.82
C LYS A 27 2.03 14.56 3.54
N VAL A 28 0.96 14.02 2.97
CA VAL A 28 0.22 12.87 3.54
C VAL A 28 1.12 11.64 3.56
N LYS A 29 1.81 11.36 2.46
CA LYS A 29 2.76 10.24 2.36
C LYS A 29 3.91 10.38 3.36
N GLY A 30 4.51 11.54 3.49
CA GLY A 30 5.55 11.82 4.49
C GLY A 30 5.06 11.61 5.92
N SER A 31 3.89 12.14 6.26
CA SER A 31 3.29 11.96 7.58
C SER A 31 2.97 10.51 7.90
N LEU A 32 2.43 9.78 6.92
CA LEU A 32 2.14 8.35 7.05
C LEU A 32 3.42 7.56 7.39
N PHE A 33 4.47 7.69 6.59
CA PHE A 33 5.71 6.96 6.83
C PHE A 33 6.43 7.39 8.10
N ASN A 34 6.37 8.65 8.48
CA ASN A 34 6.89 9.10 9.78
C ASN A 34 6.16 8.43 10.95
N SER A 35 4.88 8.14 10.80
CA SER A 35 4.10 7.45 11.82
C SER A 35 4.36 5.93 11.88
N LEU A 36 4.72 5.31 10.76
CA LEU A 36 5.05 3.87 10.70
C LEU A 36 6.47 3.56 11.18
N GLY A 37 7.36 4.53 11.08
CA GLY A 37 8.80 4.40 11.22
C GLY A 37 9.49 4.99 9.99
N GLN A 38 10.49 5.78 10.17
CA GLN A 38 11.09 6.53 9.04
C GLN A 38 11.83 5.60 8.07
N PHE A 39 12.46 4.55 8.59
CA PHE A 39 13.26 3.57 7.84
C PHE A 39 13.01 2.16 8.37
N PHE A 40 13.23 1.17 7.52
CA PHE A 40 12.92 -0.23 7.77
C PHE A 40 14.09 -1.14 7.40
N ASP A 41 14.15 -2.32 8.01
CA ASP A 41 15.22 -3.32 7.83
C ASP A 41 14.72 -4.55 7.05
N GLY A 42 14.30 -4.34 5.83
CA GLY A 42 13.82 -5.42 4.95
C GLY A 42 12.33 -5.73 5.14
N GLY A 43 11.87 -6.76 4.46
CA GLY A 43 10.49 -7.22 4.46
C GLY A 43 9.79 -7.06 3.12
N GLN A 44 8.54 -7.54 3.06
CA GLN A 44 7.72 -7.60 1.85
C GLN A 44 6.52 -6.66 1.96
N VAL A 45 6.27 -5.91 0.91
CA VAL A 45 5.15 -4.94 0.83
C VAL A 45 4.12 -5.39 -0.20
N LEU A 46 2.85 -5.25 0.13
CA LEU A 46 1.73 -5.41 -0.79
C LEU A 46 0.91 -4.12 -0.86
N ASP A 47 0.70 -3.61 -2.07
CA ASP A 47 -0.22 -2.53 -2.34
C ASP A 47 -1.31 -3.04 -3.28
N LEU A 48 -2.52 -3.28 -2.75
CA LEU A 48 -3.63 -3.89 -3.50
C LEU A 48 -4.40 -2.92 -4.40
N TYR A 49 -4.18 -1.62 -4.22
CA TYR A 49 -4.83 -0.56 -5.00
C TYR A 49 -3.79 0.51 -5.32
N ALA A 50 -2.75 0.10 -6.03
CA ALA A 50 -1.48 0.82 -6.09
C ALA A 50 -1.54 2.17 -6.82
N GLY A 51 -2.49 2.37 -7.73
CA GLY A 51 -2.62 3.62 -8.48
C GLY A 51 -1.34 3.96 -9.26
N SER A 52 -0.58 4.94 -8.80
CA SER A 52 0.72 5.29 -9.36
C SER A 52 1.89 4.47 -8.82
N GLY A 53 1.66 3.65 -7.80
CA GLY A 53 2.69 2.89 -7.08
C GLY A 53 3.45 3.69 -6.02
N ALA A 54 3.04 4.90 -5.73
CA ALA A 54 3.79 5.82 -4.86
C ALA A 54 4.06 5.27 -3.45
N LEU A 55 3.09 4.61 -2.82
CA LEU A 55 3.26 4.06 -1.47
C LEU A 55 4.21 2.88 -1.43
N GLY A 56 4.04 1.91 -2.32
CA GLY A 56 4.92 0.74 -2.38
C GLY A 56 6.35 1.12 -2.77
N ILE A 57 6.53 2.05 -3.70
CA ILE A 57 7.85 2.55 -4.08
C ILE A 57 8.52 3.30 -2.93
N GLU A 58 7.78 4.14 -2.21
CA GLU A 58 8.28 4.82 -1.02
C GLU A 58 8.72 3.83 0.07
N ALA A 59 7.94 2.77 0.30
CA ALA A 59 8.27 1.74 1.28
C ALA A 59 9.60 1.05 0.96
N VAL A 60 9.81 0.65 -0.29
CA VAL A 60 11.09 0.05 -0.72
C VAL A 60 12.22 1.06 -0.65
N SER A 61 11.98 2.33 -1.02
CA SER A 61 12.97 3.40 -0.86
C SER A 61 13.45 3.54 0.58
N ARG A 62 12.57 3.29 1.56
CA ARG A 62 12.87 3.44 3.00
C ARG A 62 13.38 2.17 3.68
N GLY A 63 13.56 1.08 2.93
CA GLY A 63 14.25 -0.10 3.45
C GLY A 63 13.54 -1.43 3.33
N TYR A 64 12.28 -1.49 2.87
CA TYR A 64 11.67 -2.77 2.49
C TYR A 64 12.41 -3.39 1.30
N ASP A 65 12.41 -4.71 1.20
CA ASP A 65 13.15 -5.44 0.17
C ASP A 65 12.45 -5.40 -1.17
N GLU A 66 11.16 -5.69 -1.18
CA GLU A 66 10.35 -5.86 -2.39
C GLU A 66 8.93 -5.37 -2.17
N ALA A 67 8.26 -5.00 -3.27
CA ALA A 67 6.86 -4.64 -3.27
C ALA A 67 6.10 -5.31 -4.42
N VAL A 68 4.92 -5.84 -4.11
CA VAL A 68 3.91 -6.26 -5.08
C VAL A 68 2.89 -5.12 -5.21
N LEU A 69 2.75 -4.59 -6.41
CA LEU A 69 1.90 -3.45 -6.73
C LEU A 69 0.76 -3.93 -7.63
N VAL A 70 -0.46 -3.88 -7.13
CA VAL A 70 -1.65 -4.41 -7.79
C VAL A 70 -2.59 -3.28 -8.16
N ASP A 71 -3.06 -3.28 -9.39
CA ASP A 71 -4.16 -2.42 -9.82
C ASP A 71 -4.96 -3.09 -10.93
N ILE A 72 -6.25 -2.88 -10.96
CA ILE A 72 -7.12 -3.41 -12.01
C ILE A 72 -7.02 -2.60 -13.30
N SER A 73 -6.65 -1.33 -13.19
CA SER A 73 -6.54 -0.40 -14.32
C SER A 73 -5.24 -0.62 -15.11
N GLY A 74 -5.37 -0.89 -16.40
CA GLY A 74 -4.22 -0.98 -17.30
C GLY A 74 -3.43 0.32 -17.38
N GLN A 75 -4.11 1.48 -17.31
CA GLN A 75 -3.46 2.79 -17.29
C GLN A 75 -2.65 2.98 -16.00
N ALA A 76 -3.19 2.60 -14.86
CA ALA A 76 -2.46 2.61 -13.59
C ALA A 76 -1.21 1.74 -13.67
N CYS A 77 -1.32 0.50 -14.16
CA CYS A 77 -0.18 -0.41 -14.30
C CYS A 77 0.91 0.14 -15.23
N GLN A 78 0.55 0.87 -16.30
CA GLN A 78 1.53 1.54 -17.15
C GLN A 78 2.26 2.66 -16.41
N VAL A 79 1.55 3.45 -15.60
CA VAL A 79 2.16 4.50 -14.77
C VAL A 79 3.07 3.89 -13.71
N ILE A 80 2.62 2.82 -13.03
CA ILE A 80 3.45 2.10 -12.06
C ILE A 80 4.76 1.62 -12.69
N LYS A 81 4.70 0.99 -13.87
CA LYS A 81 5.91 0.51 -14.56
C LYS A 81 6.89 1.63 -14.86
N LYS A 82 6.43 2.77 -15.38
CA LYS A 82 7.27 3.95 -15.61
C LYS A 82 7.90 4.49 -14.32
N ASN A 83 7.16 4.45 -13.21
CA ASN A 83 7.68 4.88 -11.91
C ASN A 83 8.70 3.90 -11.35
N VAL A 84 8.46 2.61 -11.52
CA VAL A 84 9.40 1.55 -11.13
C VAL A 84 10.71 1.65 -11.92
N GLU A 85 10.68 1.89 -13.23
CA GLU A 85 11.87 2.13 -14.06
C GLU A 85 12.73 3.28 -13.51
N ARG A 86 12.12 4.29 -12.91
CA ARG A 86 12.85 5.41 -12.30
C ARG A 86 13.65 5.02 -11.05
N THR A 87 13.35 3.89 -10.45
CA THR A 87 14.14 3.38 -9.31
C THR A 87 15.47 2.79 -9.74
N LYS A 88 15.58 2.32 -10.99
CA LYS A 88 16.70 1.53 -11.53
C LYS A 88 16.97 0.23 -10.75
N GLU A 89 15.94 -0.28 -10.08
CA GLU A 89 15.92 -1.54 -9.35
C GLU A 89 14.58 -2.25 -9.59
N GLU A 90 14.17 -2.40 -10.84
CA GLU A 90 12.89 -2.94 -11.28
C GLU A 90 12.63 -4.35 -10.71
N GLU A 91 13.67 -5.12 -10.47
CA GLU A 91 13.61 -6.47 -9.90
C GLU A 91 13.02 -6.52 -8.49
N ARG A 92 12.99 -5.38 -7.78
CA ARG A 92 12.38 -5.27 -6.44
C ARG A 92 10.87 -5.07 -6.49
N PHE A 93 10.30 -4.90 -7.67
CA PHE A 93 8.90 -4.58 -7.85
C PHE A 93 8.22 -5.57 -8.78
N ARG A 94 7.07 -6.06 -8.35
CA ARG A 94 6.20 -6.88 -9.19
C ARG A 94 4.89 -6.15 -9.42
N VAL A 95 4.52 -5.95 -10.67
CA VAL A 95 3.27 -5.28 -11.04
C VAL A 95 2.26 -6.34 -11.50
N LEU A 96 1.12 -6.39 -10.85
CA LEU A 96 0.00 -7.28 -11.20
C LEU A 96 -1.20 -6.47 -11.67
N LYS A 97 -1.58 -6.65 -12.93
CA LYS A 97 -2.83 -6.11 -13.48
C LYS A 97 -3.96 -7.10 -13.25
N CYS A 98 -4.62 -7.00 -12.13
CA CYS A 98 -5.77 -7.86 -11.79
C CYS A 98 -6.58 -7.26 -10.63
N SER A 99 -7.72 -7.89 -10.32
CA SER A 99 -8.49 -7.54 -9.13
C SER A 99 -7.77 -7.95 -7.83
N ASP A 100 -8.18 -7.35 -6.73
CA ASP A 100 -7.73 -7.71 -5.39
C ASP A 100 -7.91 -9.21 -5.07
N ASN A 101 -9.08 -9.77 -5.37
CA ASN A 101 -9.36 -11.19 -5.14
C ASN A 101 -8.44 -12.10 -5.95
N ARG A 102 -8.18 -11.76 -7.21
CA ARG A 102 -7.27 -12.54 -8.05
C ARG A 102 -5.83 -12.41 -7.57
N ALA A 103 -5.40 -11.23 -7.16
CA ALA A 103 -4.08 -11.02 -6.58
C ALA A 103 -3.87 -11.85 -5.31
N ILE A 104 -4.84 -11.84 -4.40
CA ILE A 104 -4.81 -12.66 -3.17
C ILE A 104 -4.64 -14.14 -3.52
N LYS A 105 -5.39 -14.65 -4.50
CA LYS A 105 -5.30 -16.05 -4.92
C LYS A 105 -3.93 -16.38 -5.50
N ILE A 106 -3.39 -15.55 -6.39
CA ILE A 106 -2.07 -15.73 -6.99
C ILE A 106 -0.99 -15.77 -5.90
N LEU A 107 -1.02 -14.80 -4.99
CA LEU A 107 -0.01 -14.67 -3.94
C LEU A 107 -0.10 -15.78 -2.89
N GLN A 108 -1.32 -16.26 -2.61
CA GLN A 108 -1.55 -17.44 -1.76
C GLN A 108 -0.95 -18.70 -2.39
N ASP A 109 -1.23 -18.95 -3.68
CA ASP A 109 -0.72 -20.12 -4.39
C ASP A 109 0.82 -20.12 -4.48
N GLU A 110 1.44 -18.96 -4.45
CA GLU A 110 2.89 -18.79 -4.41
C GLU A 110 3.49 -18.83 -2.99
N GLY A 111 2.67 -18.94 -1.95
CA GLY A 111 3.11 -18.94 -0.56
C GLY A 111 3.73 -17.62 -0.10
N LYS A 112 3.34 -16.49 -0.73
CA LYS A 112 3.85 -15.17 -0.34
C LYS A 112 3.31 -14.72 0.99
N LYS A 113 4.13 -13.98 1.74
CA LYS A 113 3.76 -13.34 3.01
C LYS A 113 4.29 -11.92 3.05
N PHE A 114 3.52 -11.02 3.67
CA PHE A 114 3.80 -9.60 3.70
C PHE A 114 3.94 -9.06 5.11
N ASP A 115 4.79 -8.05 5.25
CA ASP A 115 5.05 -7.34 6.50
C ASP A 115 4.31 -5.99 6.54
N LEU A 116 4.01 -5.43 5.38
CA LEU A 116 3.27 -4.19 5.23
C LEU A 116 2.28 -4.31 4.06
N VAL A 117 1.03 -3.94 4.31
CA VAL A 117 -0.04 -3.92 3.30
C VAL A 117 -0.68 -2.55 3.26
N PHE A 118 -0.82 -1.96 2.07
CA PHE A 118 -1.60 -0.75 1.84
C PHE A 118 -2.95 -1.09 1.23
N LEU A 119 -4.01 -0.47 1.78
CA LEU A 119 -5.39 -0.62 1.32
C LEU A 119 -6.05 0.76 1.16
N ASP A 120 -6.29 1.14 -0.09
CA ASP A 120 -7.06 2.34 -0.45
C ASP A 120 -8.09 1.99 -1.53
N PRO A 121 -9.06 1.11 -1.23
CA PRO A 121 -10.05 0.67 -2.20
C PRO A 121 -11.13 1.73 -2.44
N PRO A 122 -11.73 1.77 -3.63
CA PRO A 122 -13.00 2.44 -3.81
C PRO A 122 -14.05 1.79 -2.89
N TYR A 123 -14.91 2.62 -2.26
CA TYR A 123 -15.92 2.15 -1.27
C TYR A 123 -15.28 1.46 -0.04
N ALA A 124 -14.36 2.14 0.59
CA ALA A 124 -13.42 1.64 1.58
C ALA A 124 -14.04 0.85 2.74
N LYS A 125 -15.09 1.36 3.38
CA LYS A 125 -15.62 0.84 4.63
C LYS A 125 -15.97 -0.66 4.60
N GLN A 126 -16.70 -1.10 3.59
CA GLN A 126 -17.14 -2.50 3.49
C GLN A 126 -16.05 -3.41 2.96
N LYS A 127 -15.18 -2.87 2.11
CA LYS A 127 -14.19 -3.65 1.39
C LYS A 127 -12.94 -3.92 2.21
N ILE A 128 -12.49 -2.97 3.02
CA ILE A 128 -11.28 -3.10 3.85
C ILE A 128 -11.39 -4.26 4.84
N VAL A 129 -12.47 -4.34 5.60
CA VAL A 129 -12.69 -5.45 6.56
C VAL A 129 -12.65 -6.80 5.85
N LYS A 130 -13.36 -6.91 4.73
CA LYS A 130 -13.41 -8.15 3.93
C LYS A 130 -12.03 -8.55 3.40
N ILE A 131 -11.25 -7.59 2.90
CA ILE A 131 -9.91 -7.85 2.40
C ILE A 131 -8.96 -8.23 3.54
N MET A 132 -9.00 -7.53 4.67
CA MET A 132 -8.17 -7.87 5.83
C MET A 132 -8.44 -9.28 6.34
N THR A 133 -9.69 -9.66 6.44
CA THR A 133 -10.11 -11.03 6.80
C THR A 133 -9.55 -12.05 5.80
N LYS A 134 -9.66 -11.78 4.50
CA LYS A 134 -9.10 -12.67 3.46
C LYS A 134 -7.58 -12.79 3.53
N LEU A 135 -6.87 -11.68 3.76
CA LEU A 135 -5.42 -11.72 3.91
C LEU A 135 -4.98 -12.62 5.08
N LEU A 136 -5.72 -12.55 6.19
CA LEU A 136 -5.47 -13.37 7.37
C LEU A 136 -5.80 -14.85 7.11
N GLU A 137 -7.00 -15.15 6.61
CA GLU A 137 -7.47 -16.51 6.31
C GLU A 137 -6.61 -17.23 5.27
N ASN A 138 -6.08 -16.51 4.29
CA ASN A 138 -5.21 -17.06 3.25
C ASN A 138 -3.72 -17.04 3.60
N ASN A 139 -3.39 -16.74 4.86
CA ASN A 139 -2.03 -16.79 5.40
C ASN A 139 -1.02 -15.89 4.64
N LEU A 140 -1.46 -14.71 4.22
CA LEU A 140 -0.66 -13.73 3.46
C LEU A 140 0.08 -12.72 4.35
N LEU A 141 -0.10 -12.79 5.66
CA LEU A 141 0.50 -11.84 6.60
C LEU A 141 1.52 -12.53 7.50
N ASN A 142 2.68 -11.92 7.67
CA ASN A 142 3.63 -12.29 8.71
C ASN A 142 3.10 -11.89 10.09
N GLU A 143 3.70 -12.44 11.15
CA GLU A 143 3.41 -12.00 12.52
C GLU A 143 3.73 -10.50 12.65
N LYS A 144 2.86 -9.77 13.37
CA LYS A 144 2.98 -8.32 13.54
C LYS A 144 2.97 -7.51 12.25
N ALA A 145 2.51 -8.09 11.14
CA ALA A 145 2.35 -7.35 9.89
C ALA A 145 1.43 -6.15 10.07
N LEU A 146 1.76 -5.05 9.42
CA LEU A 146 0.99 -3.82 9.44
C LEU A 146 0.07 -3.73 8.22
N VAL A 147 -1.18 -3.35 8.45
CA VAL A 147 -2.14 -3.01 7.41
C VAL A 147 -2.50 -1.55 7.54
N VAL A 148 -2.18 -0.78 6.53
CA VAL A 148 -2.48 0.66 6.45
C VAL A 148 -3.71 0.85 5.58
N ALA A 149 -4.80 1.28 6.18
CA ALA A 149 -6.05 1.53 5.50
C ALA A 149 -6.31 3.04 5.38
N GLU A 150 -6.53 3.50 4.16
CA GLU A 150 -6.92 4.88 3.87
C GLU A 150 -8.41 4.97 3.53
N THR A 151 -9.08 5.99 4.07
CA THR A 151 -10.47 6.30 3.77
C THR A 151 -10.72 7.80 3.72
N ASP A 152 -11.92 8.18 3.29
CA ASP A 152 -12.41 9.56 3.40
C ASP A 152 -12.68 9.92 4.87
N GLU A 153 -12.65 11.21 5.18
CA GLU A 153 -12.87 11.75 6.52
C GLU A 153 -14.21 11.36 7.16
N HIS A 154 -15.20 11.04 6.33
CA HIS A 154 -16.55 10.67 6.76
C HIS A 154 -16.73 9.16 7.03
N ASP A 155 -15.76 8.35 6.64
CA ASP A 155 -15.80 6.91 6.87
C ASP A 155 -15.10 6.52 8.16
N GLU A 156 -15.79 5.69 8.95
CA GLU A 156 -15.17 5.07 10.12
C GLU A 156 -14.85 3.61 9.84
N LEU A 157 -13.56 3.28 10.00
CA LEU A 157 -13.10 1.91 9.91
C LEU A 157 -13.24 1.22 11.26
N PRO A 158 -13.93 0.05 11.31
CA PRO A 158 -14.16 -0.66 12.56
C PRO A 158 -12.92 -1.42 13.03
N GLU A 159 -13.01 -1.98 14.22
CA GLU A 159 -12.14 -3.07 14.65
C GLU A 159 -12.32 -4.28 13.74
N VAL A 160 -11.23 -4.99 13.49
CA VAL A 160 -11.20 -6.20 12.67
C VAL A 160 -10.61 -7.34 13.48
N SER A 161 -11.32 -8.47 13.56
CA SER A 161 -10.86 -9.64 14.30
C SER A 161 -9.50 -10.14 13.80
N GLY A 162 -8.57 -10.42 14.71
CA GLY A 162 -7.19 -10.81 14.41
C GLY A 162 -6.24 -9.63 14.21
N PHE A 163 -6.71 -8.41 14.46
CA PHE A 163 -5.89 -7.20 14.36
C PHE A 163 -6.13 -6.26 15.55
N SER A 164 -5.10 -5.56 15.93
CA SER A 164 -5.15 -4.45 16.88
C SER A 164 -4.93 -3.12 16.16
N ILE A 165 -5.75 -2.11 16.46
CA ILE A 165 -5.56 -0.77 15.93
C ILE A 165 -4.42 -0.10 16.72
N ILE A 166 -3.33 0.22 16.04
CA ILE A 166 -2.18 0.86 16.69
C ILE A 166 -2.07 2.34 16.39
N LYS A 167 -2.69 2.83 15.32
CA LYS A 167 -2.74 4.24 14.95
C LYS A 167 -4.05 4.60 14.26
N ASP A 168 -4.55 5.79 14.56
CA ASP A 168 -5.74 6.37 13.94
C ASP A 168 -5.47 7.88 13.76
N HIS A 169 -5.27 8.30 12.52
CA HIS A 169 -4.89 9.67 12.19
C HIS A 169 -5.81 10.26 11.13
N GLN A 170 -6.09 11.54 11.30
CA GLN A 170 -6.69 12.34 10.23
C GLN A 170 -5.61 13.23 9.61
N LEU A 171 -5.40 13.08 8.31
CA LEU A 171 -4.46 13.83 7.51
C LEU A 171 -5.23 14.63 6.44
N GLY A 172 -5.68 15.83 6.82
CA GLY A 172 -6.58 16.61 5.98
C GLY A 172 -7.94 15.94 5.88
N ARG A 173 -8.37 15.61 4.65
CA ARG A 173 -9.61 14.87 4.37
C ARG A 173 -9.41 13.35 4.29
N THR A 174 -8.24 12.86 4.58
CA THR A 174 -7.93 11.43 4.56
C THR A 174 -7.83 10.93 6.00
N LYS A 175 -8.56 9.89 6.32
CA LYS A 175 -8.31 9.11 7.54
C LYS A 175 -7.37 7.96 7.22
N VAL A 176 -6.40 7.76 8.07
CA VAL A 176 -5.46 6.64 7.99
C VAL A 176 -5.53 5.85 9.28
N LYS A 177 -5.87 4.61 9.17
CA LYS A 177 -5.88 3.68 10.30
C LYS A 177 -4.83 2.59 10.07
N VAL A 178 -3.99 2.35 11.07
CA VAL A 178 -2.97 1.31 11.01
C VAL A 178 -3.35 0.19 11.96
N TYR A 179 -3.48 -0.98 11.40
CA TYR A 179 -3.75 -2.23 12.10
C TYR A 179 -2.47 -3.05 12.17
N GLU A 180 -2.26 -3.70 13.29
CA GLU A 180 -1.19 -4.70 13.46
C GLU A 180 -1.85 -6.06 13.62
N ARG A 181 -1.35 -7.07 12.88
CA ARG A 181 -1.78 -8.44 13.06
C ARG A 181 -1.40 -8.93 14.45
N ASP A 182 -2.36 -9.50 15.16
CA ASP A 182 -2.17 -10.09 16.50
C ASP A 182 -1.23 -11.28 16.49
#